data_bd4333439759735ba50ed9e4687bf647
#
_entry.id   bd4333439759735ba50ed9e4687bf647
#
_cell.length_a   1.000
_cell.length_b   1.000
_cell.length_c   1.000
_cell.angle_alpha   90.00
_cell.angle_beta   90.00
_cell.angle_gamma   90.00
#
_symmetry.space_group_name_H-M   'P 1'
#
loop_
_entity.id
_entity.type
_entity.pdbx_description
1 polymer ?
#
loop_
_entity_poly.entity_id
_entity_poly.type
_entity_poly.pdbx_seq_one_letter_code
_entity_poly.pdbx_strand_id
1 'polypeptide(L)'
;MNDEAMEMAVLADEKISRNEQIGPLHGVPVTIKDNVDITGQSSPNGVSKLKDNLAPANSPVVDNLLKAGAIPIGRTNTPEFSLRWHTGNPLFGDTLNPWDKNITPGGSSGGAAASLAAGIGCIAHGNDLGGSLRYPAYCCGLATIKPTQGAIPAFNPTAGEDRPPMMQLLSTQGPITRSINDARLAFNAMSKSDRRDPWWTPSFIKKQEKTGYRKIALATETPGAPLADEVRQSLHNAGKILEAAGHIVEEISPPKITRCAEVWAGLIGAELRS
;
A
#
# COMPACT_ATOMS: atom_id res chain seq x y z
N MET A 1 -4.46 -18.02 -13.93
CA MET A 1 -3.23 -17.21 -14.13
C MET A 1 -3.47 -16.46 -15.43
N ASN A 2 -3.14 -15.20 -15.50
CA ASN A 2 -3.36 -14.40 -16.71
C ASN A 2 -2.31 -14.84 -17.76
N ASP A 3 -2.73 -15.15 -18.99
CA ASP A 3 -1.84 -15.61 -20.07
C ASP A 3 -0.73 -14.57 -20.34
N GLU A 4 -1.08 -13.28 -20.29
CA GLU A 4 -0.13 -12.16 -20.39
C GLU A 4 1.00 -12.24 -19.33
N ALA A 5 0.68 -12.60 -18.09
CA ALA A 5 1.69 -12.75 -17.05
C ALA A 5 2.64 -13.94 -17.30
N MET A 6 2.14 -15.00 -17.92
CA MET A 6 2.98 -16.13 -18.34
C MET A 6 3.91 -15.75 -19.49
N GLU A 7 3.42 -15.00 -20.47
CA GLU A 7 4.24 -14.49 -21.56
C GLU A 7 5.35 -13.56 -21.02
N MET A 8 5.00 -12.67 -20.09
CA MET A 8 5.99 -11.80 -19.42
C MET A 8 7.04 -12.61 -18.66
N ALA A 9 6.67 -13.72 -18.02
CA ALA A 9 7.59 -14.59 -17.30
C ALA A 9 8.58 -15.28 -18.25
N VAL A 10 8.10 -15.79 -19.37
CA VAL A 10 8.96 -16.38 -20.43
C VAL A 10 9.95 -15.34 -20.97
N LEU A 11 9.48 -14.13 -21.28
CA LEU A 11 10.35 -13.04 -21.73
C LEU A 11 11.38 -12.63 -20.66
N ALA A 12 11.04 -12.72 -19.38
CA ALA A 12 11.98 -12.47 -18.29
C ALA A 12 13.07 -13.53 -18.24
N ASP A 13 12.75 -14.82 -18.39
CA ASP A 13 13.73 -15.91 -18.45
C ASP A 13 14.66 -15.76 -19.65
N GLU A 14 14.13 -15.38 -20.82
CA GLU A 14 14.92 -15.11 -22.01
C GLU A 14 15.96 -13.99 -21.79
N LYS A 15 15.58 -12.90 -21.12
CA LYS A 15 16.53 -11.80 -20.79
C LYS A 15 17.69 -12.29 -19.94
N ILE A 16 17.42 -13.14 -18.95
CA ILE A 16 18.46 -13.76 -18.13
C ILE A 16 19.39 -14.61 -18.99
N SER A 17 18.82 -15.46 -19.86
CA SER A 17 19.61 -16.34 -20.73
C SER A 17 20.52 -15.60 -21.71
N ARG A 18 20.12 -14.35 -22.10
CA ARG A 18 20.89 -13.47 -22.98
C ARG A 18 21.86 -12.54 -22.22
N ASN A 19 21.97 -12.67 -20.87
CA ASN A 19 22.73 -11.77 -20.01
C ASN A 19 22.38 -10.27 -20.19
N GLU A 20 21.11 -9.97 -20.45
CA GLU A 20 20.64 -8.58 -20.56
C GLU A 20 20.61 -7.92 -19.18
N GLN A 21 20.67 -6.58 -19.19
CA GLN A 21 20.52 -5.82 -17.95
C GLN A 21 19.08 -5.96 -17.42
N ILE A 22 18.95 -6.40 -16.18
CA ILE A 22 17.65 -6.62 -15.54
C ILE A 22 17.37 -5.61 -14.43
N GLY A 23 16.08 -5.35 -14.19
CA GLY A 23 15.62 -4.47 -13.10
C GLY A 23 15.63 -5.14 -11.74
N PRO A 24 15.48 -4.37 -10.65
CA PRO A 24 15.55 -4.88 -9.27
C PRO A 24 14.37 -5.78 -8.88
N LEU A 25 13.28 -5.80 -9.64
CA LEU A 25 12.13 -6.67 -9.44
C LEU A 25 11.93 -7.63 -10.61
N HIS A 26 12.98 -7.96 -11.34
CA HIS A 26 12.90 -8.80 -12.53
C HIS A 26 12.27 -10.17 -12.25
N GLY A 27 11.19 -10.48 -12.96
CA GLY A 27 10.44 -11.73 -12.79
C GLY A 27 9.59 -11.81 -11.51
N VAL A 28 9.56 -10.76 -10.67
CA VAL A 28 8.82 -10.80 -9.39
C VAL A 28 7.32 -10.65 -9.65
N PRO A 29 6.48 -11.63 -9.22
CA PRO A 29 5.03 -11.53 -9.35
C PRO A 29 4.45 -10.51 -8.36
N VAL A 30 3.67 -9.56 -8.90
CA VAL A 30 3.03 -8.49 -8.12
C VAL A 30 1.54 -8.44 -8.38
N THR A 31 0.76 -7.97 -7.39
CA THR A 31 -0.66 -7.68 -7.56
C THR A 31 -0.92 -6.17 -7.49
N ILE A 32 -1.92 -5.71 -8.23
CA ILE A 32 -2.27 -4.28 -8.31
C ILE A 32 -3.69 -4.08 -7.79
N LYS A 33 -3.86 -3.12 -6.88
CA LYS A 33 -5.17 -2.77 -6.32
C LYS A 33 -6.12 -2.28 -7.42
N ASP A 34 -7.38 -2.65 -7.31
CA ASP A 34 -8.42 -2.44 -8.32
C ASP A 34 -8.81 -0.96 -8.58
N ASN A 35 -8.27 -0.04 -7.80
CA ASN A 35 -8.46 1.41 -7.97
C ASN A 35 -7.27 2.11 -8.67
N VAL A 36 -6.39 1.37 -9.31
CA VAL A 36 -5.20 1.88 -10.02
C VAL A 36 -5.16 1.35 -11.44
N ASP A 37 -4.96 2.21 -12.41
CA ASP A 37 -5.09 1.89 -13.82
C ASP A 37 -3.95 1.01 -14.35
N ILE A 38 -4.34 -0.03 -15.08
CA ILE A 38 -3.49 -0.84 -15.96
C ILE A 38 -4.07 -0.72 -17.37
N THR A 39 -3.26 -0.40 -18.35
CA THR A 39 -3.66 -0.25 -19.74
C THR A 39 -4.55 -1.42 -20.22
N GLY A 40 -5.70 -1.08 -20.82
CA GLY A 40 -6.63 -2.07 -21.37
C GLY A 40 -7.45 -2.86 -20.34
N GLN A 41 -7.21 -2.65 -19.05
CA GLN A 41 -7.98 -3.29 -17.98
C GLN A 41 -8.95 -2.31 -17.32
N SER A 42 -10.04 -2.84 -16.78
CA SER A 42 -10.99 -2.05 -16.00
C SER A 42 -10.44 -1.73 -14.61
N SER A 43 -10.71 -0.51 -14.13
CA SER A 43 -10.39 -0.06 -12.77
C SER A 43 -11.66 0.42 -12.07
N PRO A 44 -12.59 -0.51 -11.74
CA PRO A 44 -13.90 -0.16 -11.21
C PRO A 44 -13.88 0.40 -9.79
N ASN A 45 -12.79 0.29 -9.05
CA ASN A 45 -12.69 0.74 -7.65
C ASN A 45 -13.86 0.21 -6.79
N GLY A 46 -14.26 -1.04 -7.02
CA GLY A 46 -15.39 -1.71 -6.36
C GLY A 46 -16.79 -1.23 -6.78
N VAL A 47 -16.90 -0.33 -7.77
CA VAL A 47 -18.17 0.30 -8.18
C VAL A 47 -18.72 -0.35 -9.45
N SER A 48 -19.91 -0.94 -9.36
CA SER A 48 -20.52 -1.69 -10.47
C SER A 48 -20.70 -0.88 -11.75
N LYS A 49 -20.98 0.43 -11.64
CA LYS A 49 -21.15 1.32 -12.80
C LYS A 49 -19.83 1.56 -13.57
N LEU A 50 -18.69 1.33 -12.94
CA LEU A 50 -17.36 1.54 -13.52
C LEU A 50 -16.71 0.26 -14.05
N LYS A 51 -17.41 -0.87 -14.02
CA LYS A 51 -16.87 -2.18 -14.42
C LYS A 51 -16.31 -2.25 -15.85
N ASP A 52 -16.84 -1.42 -16.75
CA ASP A 52 -16.47 -1.39 -18.16
C ASP A 52 -15.56 -0.18 -18.50
N ASN A 53 -15.11 0.58 -17.48
CA ASN A 53 -14.23 1.73 -17.66
C ASN A 53 -12.78 1.27 -17.88
N LEU A 54 -12.42 0.99 -19.12
CA LEU A 54 -11.09 0.51 -19.48
C LEU A 54 -10.07 1.66 -19.45
N ALA A 55 -8.94 1.41 -18.80
CA ALA A 55 -7.87 2.37 -18.66
C ALA A 55 -7.11 2.58 -20.01
N PRO A 56 -6.97 3.82 -20.50
CA PRO A 56 -6.27 4.11 -21.74
C PRO A 56 -4.74 4.02 -21.59
N ALA A 57 -4.24 4.09 -20.36
CA ALA A 57 -2.81 4.00 -20.03
C ALA A 57 -2.60 3.52 -18.58
N ASN A 58 -1.39 3.10 -18.25
CA ASN A 58 -1.02 2.74 -16.90
C ASN A 58 -0.95 3.95 -15.97
N SER A 59 -1.27 3.75 -14.70
CA SER A 59 -0.84 4.66 -13.62
C SER A 59 0.68 4.64 -13.47
N PRO A 60 1.31 5.75 -13.02
CA PRO A 60 2.77 5.84 -12.85
C PRO A 60 3.38 4.72 -12.01
N VAL A 61 2.72 4.32 -10.94
CA VAL A 61 3.20 3.24 -10.06
C VAL A 61 3.26 1.90 -10.78
N VAL A 62 2.34 1.64 -11.70
CA VAL A 62 2.34 0.43 -12.55
C VAL A 62 3.50 0.48 -13.53
N ASP A 63 3.68 1.60 -14.25
CA ASP A 63 4.82 1.80 -15.15
C ASP A 63 6.15 1.61 -14.42
N ASN A 64 6.27 2.12 -13.20
CA ASN A 64 7.48 1.99 -12.41
C ASN A 64 7.76 0.54 -11.98
N LEU A 65 6.73 -0.21 -11.62
CA LEU A 65 6.86 -1.65 -11.33
C LEU A 65 7.26 -2.45 -12.58
N LEU A 66 6.63 -2.19 -13.72
CA LEU A 66 6.97 -2.82 -15.00
C LEU A 66 8.41 -2.50 -15.44
N LYS A 67 8.84 -1.23 -15.34
CA LYS A 67 10.23 -0.81 -15.61
C LYS A 67 11.24 -1.47 -14.67
N ALA A 68 10.84 -1.79 -13.44
CA ALA A 68 11.66 -2.55 -12.51
C ALA A 68 11.72 -4.05 -12.84
N GLY A 69 10.93 -4.52 -13.80
CA GLY A 69 10.86 -5.91 -14.25
C GLY A 69 9.83 -6.76 -13.51
N ALA A 70 8.96 -6.16 -12.70
CA ALA A 70 7.88 -6.87 -12.02
C ALA A 70 6.81 -7.37 -13.00
N ILE A 71 6.15 -8.46 -12.67
CA ILE A 71 5.10 -9.08 -13.47
C ILE A 71 3.76 -8.95 -12.74
N PRO A 72 2.82 -8.10 -13.20
CA PRO A 72 1.47 -8.04 -12.65
C PRO A 72 0.72 -9.35 -12.93
N ILE A 73 0.37 -10.08 -11.87
CA ILE A 73 -0.33 -11.36 -11.99
C ILE A 73 -1.85 -11.27 -11.76
N GLY A 74 -2.35 -10.11 -11.34
CA GLY A 74 -3.78 -9.89 -11.13
C GLY A 74 -4.10 -8.62 -10.37
N ARG A 75 -5.42 -8.38 -10.27
CA ARG A 75 -6.03 -7.27 -9.54
C ARG A 75 -6.46 -7.72 -8.15
N THR A 76 -6.42 -6.81 -7.19
CA THR A 76 -6.86 -7.11 -5.82
C THR A 76 -8.05 -6.27 -5.42
N ASN A 77 -8.99 -6.90 -4.73
CA ASN A 77 -10.27 -6.32 -4.34
C ASN A 77 -10.13 -5.13 -3.40
N THR A 78 -11.09 -4.21 -3.49
CA THR A 78 -11.21 -3.01 -2.66
C THR A 78 -12.69 -2.74 -2.39
N PRO A 79 -13.09 -2.08 -1.30
CA PRO A 79 -14.48 -1.62 -1.14
C PRO A 79 -14.80 -0.50 -2.14
N GLU A 80 -16.07 -0.22 -2.34
CA GLU A 80 -16.52 0.86 -3.22
C GLU A 80 -15.82 2.19 -2.88
N PHE A 81 -15.26 2.83 -3.91
CA PHE A 81 -14.45 4.05 -3.81
C PHE A 81 -13.26 3.99 -2.85
N SER A 82 -12.88 2.79 -2.39
CA SER A 82 -11.85 2.59 -1.36
C SER A 82 -12.13 3.29 -0.01
N LEU A 83 -13.39 3.52 0.34
CA LEU A 83 -13.81 4.35 1.49
C LEU A 83 -14.15 3.57 2.77
N ARG A 84 -13.93 2.26 2.82
CA ARG A 84 -14.19 1.44 4.02
C ARG A 84 -12.94 0.74 4.54
N TRP A 85 -12.95 0.42 5.83
CA TRP A 85 -11.91 -0.39 6.51
C TRP A 85 -12.21 -1.89 6.50
N HIS A 86 -13.17 -2.31 5.69
CA HIS A 86 -13.45 -3.68 5.33
C HIS A 86 -13.46 -3.78 3.81
N THR A 87 -13.02 -4.91 3.25
CA THR A 87 -12.92 -5.08 1.81
C THR A 87 -14.01 -6.00 1.30
N GLY A 88 -14.99 -5.42 0.66
CA GLY A 88 -16.11 -6.09 0.00
C GLY A 88 -16.87 -5.10 -0.88
N ASN A 89 -17.45 -5.59 -1.98
CA ASN A 89 -18.27 -4.81 -2.91
C ASN A 89 -19.22 -5.70 -3.72
N PRO A 90 -20.23 -5.13 -4.41
CA PRO A 90 -21.19 -5.91 -5.18
C PRO A 90 -20.63 -6.64 -6.42
N LEU A 91 -19.45 -6.22 -6.94
CA LEU A 91 -18.84 -6.84 -8.13
C LEU A 91 -18.14 -8.15 -7.80
N PHE A 92 -17.39 -8.19 -6.71
CA PHE A 92 -16.46 -9.28 -6.39
C PHE A 92 -16.76 -9.94 -5.06
N GLY A 93 -17.76 -9.47 -4.33
CA GLY A 93 -18.09 -9.97 -2.99
C GLY A 93 -17.08 -9.55 -1.92
N ASP A 94 -17.16 -10.24 -0.79
CA ASP A 94 -16.29 -9.99 0.37
C ASP A 94 -14.95 -10.71 0.23
N THR A 95 -13.89 -10.02 0.60
CA THR A 95 -12.57 -10.61 0.80
C THR A 95 -12.49 -11.16 2.22
N LEU A 96 -12.20 -12.43 2.35
CA LEU A 96 -12.03 -13.09 3.64
C LEU A 96 -10.57 -13.01 4.11
N ASN A 97 -10.36 -12.93 5.43
CA ASN A 97 -9.03 -13.01 6.01
C ASN A 97 -8.52 -14.46 5.92
N PRO A 98 -7.34 -14.72 5.35
CA PRO A 98 -6.82 -16.09 5.20
C PRO A 98 -6.53 -16.81 6.53
N TRP A 99 -6.31 -16.06 7.63
CA TRP A 99 -6.06 -16.63 8.94
C TRP A 99 -7.34 -17.10 9.64
N ASP A 100 -8.42 -16.31 9.52
CA ASP A 100 -9.75 -16.63 10.05
C ASP A 100 -10.81 -15.91 9.24
N LYS A 101 -11.75 -16.65 8.67
CA LYS A 101 -12.85 -16.12 7.84
C LYS A 101 -13.83 -15.23 8.62
N ASN A 102 -13.82 -15.29 9.95
CA ASN A 102 -14.72 -14.51 10.82
C ASN A 102 -14.16 -13.13 11.17
N ILE A 103 -12.92 -12.83 10.81
CA ILE A 103 -12.28 -11.53 11.03
C ILE A 103 -12.05 -10.81 9.70
N THR A 104 -12.01 -9.47 9.76
CA THR A 104 -11.76 -8.66 8.56
C THR A 104 -10.32 -8.81 8.06
N PRO A 105 -10.07 -8.81 6.73
CA PRO A 105 -8.72 -8.63 6.19
C PRO A 105 -8.26 -7.18 6.24
N GLY A 106 -9.08 -6.29 6.83
CA GLY A 106 -8.88 -4.86 6.78
C GLY A 106 -9.37 -4.25 5.46
N GLY A 107 -9.16 -2.95 5.30
CA GLY A 107 -9.52 -2.17 4.10
C GLY A 107 -8.81 -0.81 4.10
N SER A 108 -8.80 -0.19 2.94
CA SER A 108 -9.38 -0.58 1.67
C SER A 108 -8.50 -1.51 0.81
N SER A 109 -7.24 -1.80 1.18
CA SER A 109 -6.35 -2.72 0.46
C SER A 109 -6.39 -4.16 1.03
N GLY A 110 -7.57 -4.61 1.51
CA GLY A 110 -7.73 -5.94 2.11
C GLY A 110 -7.51 -7.08 1.12
N GLY A 111 -7.91 -6.90 -0.16
CA GLY A 111 -7.62 -7.88 -1.21
C GLY A 111 -6.11 -8.06 -1.43
N ALA A 112 -5.35 -6.96 -1.38
CA ALA A 112 -3.90 -6.98 -1.50
C ALA A 112 -3.23 -7.71 -0.31
N ALA A 113 -3.68 -7.43 0.91
CA ALA A 113 -3.17 -8.11 2.10
C ALA A 113 -3.56 -9.59 2.13
N ALA A 114 -4.83 -9.91 1.85
CA ALA A 114 -5.29 -11.29 1.81
C ALA A 114 -4.56 -12.12 0.75
N SER A 115 -4.30 -11.58 -0.45
CA SER A 115 -3.55 -12.28 -1.49
C SER A 115 -2.16 -12.70 -1.01
N LEU A 116 -1.42 -11.79 -0.39
CA LEU A 116 -0.08 -12.08 0.13
C LEU A 116 -0.09 -13.06 1.30
N ALA A 117 -1.04 -12.94 2.23
CA ALA A 117 -1.18 -13.86 3.35
C ALA A 117 -1.55 -15.27 2.87
N ALA A 118 -2.29 -15.38 1.75
CA ALA A 118 -2.59 -16.64 1.08
C ALA A 118 -1.45 -17.14 0.18
N GLY A 119 -0.30 -16.48 0.11
CA GLY A 119 0.84 -16.88 -0.73
C GLY A 119 0.75 -16.46 -2.20
N ILE A 120 -0.19 -15.61 -2.58
CA ILE A 120 -0.36 -15.11 -3.96
C ILE A 120 0.55 -13.90 -4.19
N GLY A 121 1.54 -14.06 -5.05
CA GLY A 121 2.52 -13.02 -5.36
C GLY A 121 3.55 -12.78 -4.25
N CYS A 122 4.45 -11.85 -4.48
CA CYS A 122 5.51 -11.47 -3.54
C CYS A 122 5.34 -10.06 -3.00
N ILE A 123 4.79 -9.16 -3.82
CA ILE A 123 4.51 -7.76 -3.52
C ILE A 123 3.07 -7.48 -3.93
N ALA A 124 2.31 -6.80 -3.09
CA ALA A 124 1.01 -6.27 -3.47
C ALA A 124 1.05 -4.73 -3.41
N HIS A 125 0.55 -4.10 -4.46
CA HIS A 125 0.33 -2.66 -4.47
C HIS A 125 -0.96 -2.32 -3.73
N GLY A 126 -0.92 -1.26 -2.93
CA GLY A 126 -2.07 -0.64 -2.28
C GLY A 126 -1.94 0.87 -2.18
N ASN A 127 -2.90 1.50 -1.54
CA ASN A 127 -2.83 2.93 -1.22
C ASN A 127 -3.46 3.22 0.15
N ASP A 128 -3.16 4.38 0.72
CA ASP A 128 -3.53 4.73 2.08
C ASP A 128 -3.90 6.22 2.15
N LEU A 129 -5.15 6.50 2.50
CA LEU A 129 -5.68 7.81 2.83
C LEU A 129 -5.97 7.93 4.34
N GLY A 130 -6.48 6.86 4.94
CA GLY A 130 -6.90 6.79 6.34
C GLY A 130 -6.55 5.46 7.00
N GLY A 131 -5.45 4.80 6.60
CA GLY A 131 -5.04 3.52 7.15
C GLY A 131 -5.03 2.35 6.16
N SER A 132 -5.38 2.59 4.89
CA SER A 132 -5.68 1.52 3.93
C SER A 132 -4.48 0.70 3.42
N LEU A 133 -3.25 1.00 3.80
CA LEU A 133 -2.08 0.11 3.73
C LEU A 133 -1.81 -0.54 5.08
N ARG A 134 -1.77 0.29 6.12
CA ARG A 134 -1.35 -0.08 7.47
C ARG A 134 -2.33 -1.05 8.12
N TYR A 135 -3.62 -0.76 8.04
CA TYR A 135 -4.65 -1.57 8.66
C TYR A 135 -4.80 -2.96 8.04
N PRO A 136 -4.88 -3.13 6.69
CA PRO A 136 -4.86 -4.47 6.08
C PRO A 136 -3.58 -5.25 6.38
N ALA A 137 -2.41 -4.60 6.37
CA ALA A 137 -1.16 -5.26 6.73
C ALA A 137 -1.19 -5.77 8.18
N TYR A 138 -1.71 -4.96 9.11
CA TYR A 138 -1.93 -5.38 10.50
C TYR A 138 -2.89 -6.56 10.60
N CYS A 139 -4.05 -6.50 9.95
CA CYS A 139 -5.07 -7.56 9.99
C CYS A 139 -4.57 -8.91 9.44
N CYS A 140 -3.64 -8.88 8.49
CA CYS A 140 -3.12 -10.08 7.81
C CYS A 140 -1.69 -10.47 8.22
N GLY A 141 -1.08 -9.80 9.22
CA GLY A 141 0.26 -10.11 9.71
C GLY A 141 1.38 -9.84 8.71
N LEU A 142 1.31 -8.70 8.02
CA LEU A 142 2.21 -8.33 6.92
C LEU A 142 2.99 -7.06 7.22
N ALA A 143 4.01 -6.81 6.42
CA ALA A 143 4.80 -5.58 6.44
C ALA A 143 4.31 -4.58 5.40
N THR A 144 4.37 -3.29 5.72
CA THR A 144 4.04 -2.21 4.80
C THR A 144 4.81 -0.93 5.13
N ILE A 145 4.82 -0.03 4.19
CA ILE A 145 5.22 1.36 4.35
C ILE A 145 4.08 2.26 3.85
N LYS A 146 3.60 3.18 4.70
CA LYS A 146 2.86 4.34 4.23
C LYS A 146 3.87 5.47 4.00
N PRO A 147 4.26 5.75 2.76
CA PRO A 147 5.25 6.78 2.47
C PRO A 147 4.75 8.19 2.81
N THR A 148 5.67 9.15 2.80
CA THR A 148 5.33 10.57 2.73
C THR A 148 4.55 10.83 1.43
N GLN A 149 3.57 11.72 1.47
CA GLN A 149 2.83 12.15 0.30
C GLN A 149 3.80 12.66 -0.78
N GLY A 150 3.54 12.30 -2.04
CA GLY A 150 4.41 12.62 -3.17
C GLY A 150 5.64 11.70 -3.35
N ALA A 151 5.98 10.85 -2.38
CA ALA A 151 7.14 9.95 -2.51
C ALA A 151 6.97 8.88 -3.60
N ILE A 152 5.75 8.44 -3.85
CA ILE A 152 5.38 7.57 -4.99
C ILE A 152 4.37 8.34 -5.83
N PRO A 153 4.61 8.50 -7.14
CA PRO A 153 3.71 9.26 -8.00
C PRO A 153 2.33 8.57 -8.11
N ALA A 154 1.28 9.39 -8.07
CA ALA A 154 -0.11 8.94 -8.07
C ALA A 154 -0.93 9.71 -9.11
N PHE A 155 -1.37 8.99 -10.15
CA PHE A 155 -2.22 9.49 -11.22
C PHE A 155 -3.01 8.33 -11.81
N ASN A 156 -4.27 8.55 -12.14
CA ASN A 156 -5.10 7.58 -12.85
C ASN A 156 -5.63 8.20 -14.14
N PRO A 157 -5.27 7.68 -15.31
CA PRO A 157 -5.81 8.14 -16.60
C PRO A 157 -7.33 8.11 -16.71
N THR A 158 -7.99 7.18 -16.00
CA THR A 158 -9.47 7.07 -16.00
C THR A 158 -10.17 8.11 -15.15
N ALA A 159 -9.46 8.88 -14.31
CA ALA A 159 -10.08 9.84 -13.41
C ALA A 159 -10.78 11.01 -14.14
N GLY A 160 -10.33 11.35 -15.35
CA GLY A 160 -10.93 12.40 -16.20
C GLY A 160 -10.71 13.82 -15.67
N GLU A 161 -10.67 14.00 -14.37
CA GLU A 161 -10.47 15.26 -13.66
C GLU A 161 -9.44 15.09 -12.55
N ASP A 162 -8.97 16.20 -11.99
CA ASP A 162 -8.10 16.19 -10.83
C ASP A 162 -8.82 15.58 -9.63
N ARG A 163 -8.08 14.75 -8.88
CA ARG A 163 -8.62 14.22 -7.62
C ARG A 163 -8.95 15.36 -6.66
N PRO A 164 -9.99 15.22 -5.82
CA PRO A 164 -10.31 16.21 -4.80
C PRO A 164 -9.09 16.58 -3.93
N PRO A 165 -8.96 17.83 -3.45
CA PRO A 165 -7.76 18.34 -2.78
C PRO A 165 -7.29 17.49 -1.60
N MET A 166 -8.19 17.00 -0.75
CA MET A 166 -7.79 16.18 0.39
C MET A 166 -7.29 14.79 -0.05
N MET A 167 -7.87 14.23 -1.11
CA MET A 167 -7.38 13.01 -1.73
C MET A 167 -5.96 13.19 -2.29
N GLN A 168 -5.69 14.36 -2.90
CA GLN A 168 -4.35 14.68 -3.41
C GLN A 168 -3.32 14.83 -2.28
N LEU A 169 -3.69 15.51 -1.18
CA LEU A 169 -2.78 15.82 -0.09
C LEU A 169 -2.53 14.66 0.89
N LEU A 170 -3.49 13.77 1.06
CA LEU A 170 -3.44 12.73 2.10
C LEU A 170 -3.23 11.32 1.55
N SER A 171 -3.64 11.04 0.30
CA SER A 171 -3.52 9.71 -0.28
C SER A 171 -2.09 9.41 -0.74
N THR A 172 -1.58 8.25 -0.35
CA THR A 172 -0.27 7.74 -0.78
C THR A 172 -0.39 6.36 -1.39
N GLN A 173 0.43 6.06 -2.39
CA GLN A 173 0.64 4.71 -2.90
C GLN A 173 1.67 3.99 -2.04
N GLY A 174 1.64 2.66 -1.98
CA GLY A 174 2.66 1.92 -1.24
C GLY A 174 2.58 0.40 -1.42
N PRO A 175 3.64 -0.31 -1.04
CA PRO A 175 3.70 -1.76 -1.07
C PRO A 175 3.14 -2.38 0.22
N ILE A 176 2.54 -3.56 0.08
CA ILE A 176 2.33 -4.55 1.14
C ILE A 176 3.17 -5.76 0.80
N THR A 177 3.87 -6.34 1.76
CA THR A 177 4.83 -7.44 1.56
C THR A 177 4.89 -8.33 2.80
N ARG A 178 5.57 -9.48 2.69
CA ARG A 178 5.82 -10.36 3.86
C ARG A 178 7.02 -9.93 4.71
N SER A 179 7.92 -9.11 4.17
CA SER A 179 9.09 -8.63 4.91
C SER A 179 9.34 -7.13 4.73
N ILE A 180 10.01 -6.51 5.69
CA ILE A 180 10.42 -5.09 5.60
C ILE A 180 11.46 -4.87 4.48
N ASN A 181 12.29 -5.86 4.19
CA ASN A 181 13.26 -5.77 3.10
C ASN A 181 12.57 -5.71 1.74
N ASP A 182 11.54 -6.53 1.53
CA ASP A 182 10.73 -6.50 0.31
C ASP A 182 9.94 -5.20 0.19
N ALA A 183 9.40 -4.68 1.32
CA ALA A 183 8.72 -3.39 1.34
C ALA A 183 9.65 -2.25 0.91
N ARG A 184 10.90 -2.27 1.35
CA ARG A 184 11.93 -1.29 0.96
C ARG A 184 12.27 -1.40 -0.52
N LEU A 185 12.47 -2.63 -1.02
CA LEU A 185 12.77 -2.89 -2.42
C LEU A 185 11.62 -2.41 -3.33
N ALA A 186 10.40 -2.78 -3.00
CA ALA A 186 9.20 -2.37 -3.71
C ALA A 186 9.00 -0.85 -3.68
N PHE A 187 9.17 -0.20 -2.52
CA PHE A 187 9.11 1.25 -2.41
C PHE A 187 10.11 1.94 -3.34
N ASN A 188 11.36 1.50 -3.38
CA ASN A 188 12.38 2.07 -4.25
C ASN A 188 12.06 1.91 -5.74
N ALA A 189 11.41 0.81 -6.12
CA ALA A 189 10.93 0.61 -7.48
C ALA A 189 9.76 1.54 -7.81
N MET A 190 8.77 1.63 -6.93
CA MET A 190 7.56 2.44 -7.12
C MET A 190 7.82 3.95 -7.13
N SER A 191 8.86 4.44 -6.43
CA SER A 191 9.13 5.87 -6.17
C SER A 191 9.84 6.63 -7.30
N LYS A 192 9.97 6.04 -8.49
CA LYS A 192 10.57 6.74 -9.64
C LYS A 192 9.67 7.86 -10.12
N SER A 193 10.30 8.95 -10.62
CA SER A 193 9.57 10.14 -11.09
C SER A 193 8.62 9.86 -12.23
N ASP A 194 7.49 10.56 -12.22
CA ASP A 194 6.59 10.62 -13.36
C ASP A 194 5.97 12.02 -13.44
N ARG A 195 5.99 12.64 -14.62
CA ARG A 195 5.53 14.02 -14.84
C ARG A 195 4.02 14.18 -14.76
N ARG A 196 3.27 13.09 -14.76
CA ARG A 196 1.80 13.10 -14.64
C ARG A 196 1.35 13.39 -13.21
N ASP A 197 2.23 13.23 -12.21
CA ASP A 197 1.95 13.63 -10.83
C ASP A 197 2.76 14.88 -10.46
N PRO A 198 2.12 16.07 -10.38
CA PRO A 198 2.81 17.30 -10.00
C PRO A 198 3.26 17.34 -8.53
N TRP A 199 2.72 16.46 -7.69
CA TRP A 199 3.08 16.33 -6.27
C TRP A 199 4.29 15.45 -6.03
N TRP A 200 4.79 14.77 -7.07
CA TRP A 200 5.95 13.90 -6.88
C TRP A 200 7.16 14.67 -6.37
N THR A 201 7.73 14.17 -5.28
CA THR A 201 8.91 14.72 -4.64
C THR A 201 9.97 13.63 -4.49
N PRO A 202 11.24 13.90 -4.84
CA PRO A 202 12.31 12.92 -4.68
C PRO A 202 12.37 12.41 -3.24
N SER A 203 12.15 11.12 -3.07
CA SER A 203 12.27 10.42 -1.78
C SER A 203 13.42 9.44 -1.85
N PHE A 204 14.46 9.70 -1.07
CA PHE A 204 15.60 8.81 -1.00
C PHE A 204 15.59 8.06 0.32
N ILE A 205 15.29 6.78 0.30
CA ILE A 205 15.74 5.91 1.38
C ILE A 205 17.24 5.72 1.16
N LYS A 206 18.03 6.66 1.65
CA LYS A 206 19.48 6.47 1.70
C LYS A 206 19.76 5.19 2.48
N LYS A 207 20.68 4.37 1.97
CA LYS A 207 21.26 3.29 2.77
C LYS A 207 21.82 3.94 4.01
N GLN A 208 21.14 3.75 5.13
CA GLN A 208 21.51 4.43 6.36
C GLN A 208 22.87 3.87 6.79
N GLU A 209 23.89 4.71 6.82
CA GLU A 209 25.07 4.44 7.63
C GLU A 209 24.57 4.12 9.04
N LYS A 210 25.21 3.18 9.72
CA LYS A 210 24.89 2.83 11.11
C LYS A 210 24.96 4.11 11.95
N THR A 211 23.89 4.84 12.00
CA THR A 211 23.76 5.99 12.88
C THR A 211 23.58 5.45 14.28
N GLY A 212 24.32 6.02 15.23
CA GLY A 212 24.28 5.62 16.64
C GLY A 212 22.88 5.59 17.25
N TYR A 213 22.80 5.47 18.55
CA TYR A 213 21.55 5.38 19.30
C TYR A 213 20.54 6.45 18.91
N ARG A 214 19.26 6.05 18.81
CA ARG A 214 18.14 6.98 18.59
C ARG A 214 17.27 7.04 19.81
N LYS A 215 16.72 8.20 20.08
CA LYS A 215 15.59 8.33 20.98
C LYS A 215 14.31 7.94 20.22
N ILE A 216 13.56 7.03 20.80
CA ILE A 216 12.33 6.48 20.24
C ILE A 216 11.20 6.75 21.23
N ALA A 217 10.16 7.43 20.79
CA ALA A 217 8.94 7.63 21.55
C ALA A 217 8.03 6.40 21.41
N LEU A 218 7.68 5.78 22.51
CA LEU A 218 6.73 4.68 22.59
C LEU A 218 5.40 5.20 23.13
N ALA A 219 4.32 5.07 22.37
CA ALA A 219 2.98 5.39 22.84
C ALA A 219 2.17 4.10 23.00
N THR A 220 1.85 3.73 24.22
CA THR A 220 1.10 2.52 24.58
C THR A 220 -0.37 2.82 24.91
N GLU A 221 -0.75 4.09 24.88
CA GLU A 221 -2.11 4.57 25.10
C GLU A 221 -2.51 5.59 24.04
N THR A 222 -3.79 5.59 23.69
CA THR A 222 -4.38 6.59 22.82
C THR A 222 -5.52 7.28 23.58
N PRO A 223 -5.40 8.58 23.89
CA PRO A 223 -6.47 9.31 24.57
C PRO A 223 -7.81 9.18 23.82
N GLY A 224 -8.85 8.73 24.53
CA GLY A 224 -10.19 8.58 23.97
C GLY A 224 -10.44 7.32 23.12
N ALA A 225 -9.44 6.46 22.95
CA ALA A 225 -9.59 5.17 22.28
C ALA A 225 -8.95 4.05 23.09
N PRO A 226 -9.72 3.12 23.66
CA PRO A 226 -9.16 2.00 24.42
C PRO A 226 -8.35 1.09 23.51
N LEU A 227 -7.18 0.67 23.97
CA LEU A 227 -6.35 -0.33 23.31
C LEU A 227 -6.60 -1.70 23.94
N ALA A 228 -6.72 -2.75 23.11
CA ALA A 228 -6.74 -4.12 23.58
C ALA A 228 -5.38 -4.47 24.24
N ASP A 229 -5.41 -5.31 25.27
CA ASP A 229 -4.22 -5.64 26.05
C ASP A 229 -3.14 -6.33 25.20
N GLU A 230 -3.52 -7.15 24.23
CA GLU A 230 -2.62 -7.81 23.30
C GLU A 230 -1.85 -6.79 22.43
N VAL A 231 -2.52 -5.72 22.02
CA VAL A 231 -1.89 -4.63 21.25
C VAL A 231 -0.91 -3.88 22.15
N ARG A 232 -1.32 -3.53 23.38
CA ARG A 232 -0.45 -2.87 24.37
C ARG A 232 0.79 -3.71 24.64
N GLN A 233 0.62 -5.02 24.87
CA GLN A 233 1.73 -5.94 25.10
C GLN A 233 2.68 -6.01 23.89
N SER A 234 2.14 -6.01 22.68
CA SER A 234 2.94 -6.01 21.45
C SER A 234 3.78 -4.73 21.31
N LEU A 235 3.23 -3.57 21.68
CA LEU A 235 3.96 -2.30 21.72
C LEU A 235 5.10 -2.33 22.74
N HIS A 236 4.85 -2.82 23.97
CA HIS A 236 5.90 -2.97 24.97
C HIS A 236 7.00 -3.95 24.51
N ASN A 237 6.63 -5.06 23.86
CA ASN A 237 7.61 -5.99 23.30
C ASN A 237 8.46 -5.34 22.19
N ALA A 238 7.86 -4.53 21.33
CA ALA A 238 8.59 -3.76 20.32
C ALA A 238 9.57 -2.77 20.97
N GLY A 239 9.15 -2.09 22.04
CA GLY A 239 10.03 -1.24 22.86
C GLY A 239 11.26 -1.98 23.37
N LYS A 240 11.07 -3.14 24.01
CA LYS A 240 12.17 -3.99 24.51
C LYS A 240 13.13 -4.44 23.40
N ILE A 241 12.62 -4.78 22.22
CA ILE A 241 13.46 -5.16 21.08
C ILE A 241 14.33 -3.98 20.63
N LEU A 242 13.77 -2.77 20.61
CA LEU A 242 14.48 -1.56 20.23
C LEU A 242 15.55 -1.18 21.27
N GLU A 243 15.26 -1.34 22.58
CA GLU A 243 16.24 -1.15 23.65
C GLU A 243 17.39 -2.15 23.54
N ALA A 244 17.07 -3.43 23.31
CA ALA A 244 18.08 -4.47 23.10
C ALA A 244 18.96 -4.21 21.85
N ALA A 245 18.40 -3.49 20.85
CA ALA A 245 19.17 -3.01 19.68
C ALA A 245 20.01 -1.76 19.97
N GLY A 246 19.99 -1.24 21.22
CA GLY A 246 20.79 -0.11 21.67
C GLY A 246 20.12 1.25 21.53
N HIS A 247 18.82 1.31 21.24
CA HIS A 247 18.09 2.57 21.19
C HIS A 247 17.61 3.00 22.60
N ILE A 248 17.35 4.30 22.77
CA ILE A 248 16.75 4.85 23.99
C ILE A 248 15.24 4.93 23.74
N VAL A 249 14.45 4.14 24.46
CA VAL A 249 12.99 4.14 24.35
C VAL A 249 12.38 4.91 25.51
N GLU A 250 11.58 5.91 25.21
CA GLU A 250 10.87 6.73 26.21
C GLU A 250 9.36 6.56 25.97
N GLU A 251 8.63 6.11 26.99
CA GLU A 251 7.17 6.04 26.92
C GLU A 251 6.58 7.45 27.05
N ILE A 252 5.72 7.81 26.09
CA ILE A 252 5.10 9.15 26.02
C ILE A 252 3.60 9.05 25.74
N SER A 253 2.86 10.08 26.13
CA SER A 253 1.52 10.31 25.60
C SER A 253 1.60 10.97 24.23
N PRO A 254 0.95 10.44 23.17
CA PRO A 254 1.04 10.98 21.83
C PRO A 254 0.38 12.38 21.78
N PRO A 255 1.08 13.42 21.26
CA PRO A 255 0.54 14.77 21.27
C PRO A 255 -0.60 14.92 20.25
N LYS A 256 -1.71 15.50 20.67
CA LYS A 256 -2.84 15.95 19.82
C LYS A 256 -3.46 14.89 18.88
N ILE A 257 -3.31 13.59 19.16
CA ILE A 257 -3.78 12.52 18.27
C ILE A 257 -5.29 12.58 18.03
N THR A 258 -6.08 12.85 19.07
CA THR A 258 -7.53 13.02 18.98
C THR A 258 -7.89 14.18 18.05
N ARG A 259 -7.17 15.32 18.16
CA ARG A 259 -7.39 16.47 17.28
C ARG A 259 -7.05 16.15 15.82
N CYS A 260 -6.00 15.37 15.57
CA CYS A 260 -5.67 14.89 14.22
C CYS A 260 -6.79 14.06 13.61
N ALA A 261 -7.39 13.16 14.39
CA ALA A 261 -8.51 12.33 13.94
C ALA A 261 -9.77 13.18 13.62
N GLU A 262 -10.10 14.13 14.48
CA GLU A 262 -11.22 15.07 14.25
C GLU A 262 -11.03 15.90 12.97
N VAL A 263 -9.84 16.46 12.78
CA VAL A 263 -9.51 17.29 11.60
C VAL A 263 -9.58 16.42 10.34
N TRP A 264 -9.00 15.22 10.36
CA TRP A 264 -9.05 14.30 9.24
C TRP A 264 -10.50 13.95 8.87
N ALA A 265 -11.31 13.56 9.84
CA ALA A 265 -12.72 13.20 9.61
C ALA A 265 -13.53 14.39 9.08
N GLY A 266 -13.29 15.61 9.61
CA GLY A 266 -13.94 16.82 9.14
C GLY A 266 -13.61 17.17 7.69
N LEU A 267 -12.33 17.11 7.31
CA LEU A 267 -11.87 17.43 5.97
C LEU A 267 -12.39 16.43 4.92
N ILE A 268 -12.23 15.12 5.19
CA ILE A 268 -12.71 14.07 4.28
C ILE A 268 -14.24 14.10 4.19
N GLY A 269 -14.94 14.27 5.32
CA GLY A 269 -16.40 14.35 5.32
C GLY A 269 -16.97 15.59 4.62
N ALA A 270 -16.23 16.70 4.58
CA ALA A 270 -16.60 17.88 3.80
C ALA A 270 -16.46 17.62 2.29
N GLU A 271 -15.34 17.03 1.89
CA GLU A 271 -15.04 16.74 0.48
C GLU A 271 -15.97 15.67 -0.13
N LEU A 272 -16.35 14.65 0.63
CA LEU A 272 -17.29 13.62 0.17
C LEU A 272 -18.74 14.10 0.02
N ARG A 273 -19.07 15.32 0.50
CA ARG A 273 -20.39 15.94 0.37
C ARG A 273 -20.45 17.00 -0.74
N SER A 274 -19.32 17.43 -1.27
CA SER A 274 -19.24 18.35 -2.42
C SER A 274 -19.37 17.61 -3.74
#